data_f25c769b0df3140d7c081cb2dd3d1976
#
_entry.id   f25c769b0df3140d7c081cb2dd3d1976
#
_cell.length_a   1.000
_cell.length_b   1.000
_cell.length_c   1.000
_cell.angle_alpha   90.00
_cell.angle_beta   90.00
_cell.angle_gamma   90.00
#
_symmetry.space_group_name_H-M   'P 1'
#
loop_
_entity.id
_entity.type
_entity.pdbx_description
1 polymer ?
#
loop_
_entity_poly.entity_id
_entity_poly.type
_entity_poly.pdbx_seq_one_letter_code
_entity_poly.pdbx_strand_id
1 'polypeptide(L)'
;LHVRSRRQRQMCIRDRITAVKGAKLLQHQNGIVLIIGVIFLSALVNMLVGSASAKWGILAPIFVPMLILVGFHPAFTQAIYRVGDSITNPITPMMPYLPLLLSYAQKYDENMKLGTLLSSLMPYSIALTIVWTLFTLIWFLLGIPVGPGGPLHVK
;
A
#
# COMPACT_ATOMS: atom_id res chain seq x y z
N LEU A 1 -13.17 32.57 -2.37
CA LEU A 1 -13.90 31.35 -2.78
C LEU A 1 -13.46 30.83 -4.16
N HIS A 2 -13.26 31.70 -5.16
CA HIS A 2 -12.88 31.30 -6.53
C HIS A 2 -11.48 30.67 -6.67
N VAL A 3 -10.50 31.08 -5.89
CA VAL A 3 -9.13 30.57 -5.96
C VAL A 3 -9.03 29.14 -5.44
N ARG A 4 -9.81 28.80 -4.43
CA ARG A 4 -9.89 27.44 -3.86
C ARG A 4 -10.50 26.44 -4.86
N SER A 5 -11.51 26.87 -5.60
CA SER A 5 -12.16 26.09 -6.65
C SER A 5 -11.23 25.79 -7.84
N ARG A 6 -10.39 26.73 -8.26
CA ARG A 6 -9.43 26.52 -9.36
C ARG A 6 -8.31 25.52 -8.97
N ARG A 7 -7.75 25.63 -7.76
CA ARG A 7 -6.74 24.68 -7.28
C ARG A 7 -7.30 23.26 -7.16
N GLN A 8 -8.53 23.14 -6.68
CA GLN A 8 -9.20 21.85 -6.55
C GLN A 8 -9.48 21.20 -7.91
N ARG A 9 -9.89 21.98 -8.93
CA ARG A 9 -10.07 21.49 -10.30
C ARG A 9 -8.75 21.10 -10.96
N GLN A 10 -7.68 21.86 -10.77
CA GLN A 10 -6.36 21.53 -11.30
C GLN A 10 -5.78 20.26 -10.67
N MET A 11 -6.03 20.04 -9.38
CA MET A 11 -5.65 18.81 -8.67
C MET A 11 -6.40 17.60 -9.25
N CYS A 12 -7.72 17.69 -9.41
CA CYS A 12 -8.52 16.62 -10.02
C CYS A 12 -8.13 16.31 -11.48
N ILE A 13 -7.75 17.32 -12.27
CA ILE A 13 -7.31 17.12 -13.66
C ILE A 13 -5.95 16.42 -13.71
N ARG A 14 -5.01 16.83 -12.86
CA ARG A 14 -3.69 16.22 -12.74
C ARG A 14 -3.80 14.75 -12.32
N ASP A 15 -4.62 14.46 -11.32
CA ASP A 15 -4.85 13.10 -10.82
C ASP A 15 -5.47 12.22 -11.90
N ARG A 16 -6.43 12.74 -12.67
CA ARG A 16 -7.00 12.04 -13.82
C ARG A 16 -5.99 11.77 -14.93
N ILE A 17 -5.18 12.75 -15.27
CA ILE A 17 -4.14 12.56 -16.32
C ILE A 17 -3.11 11.53 -15.87
N THR A 18 -2.69 11.58 -14.61
CA THR A 18 -1.75 10.60 -14.04
C THR A 18 -2.36 9.20 -13.99
N ALA A 19 -3.61 9.08 -13.58
CA ALA A 19 -4.34 7.82 -13.58
C ALA A 19 -4.50 7.22 -14.99
N VAL A 20 -4.86 8.03 -15.99
CA VAL A 20 -5.01 7.58 -17.39
C VAL A 20 -3.67 7.21 -18.00
N LYS A 21 -2.60 7.98 -17.75
CA LYS A 21 -1.25 7.63 -18.22
C LYS A 21 -0.74 6.35 -17.55
N GLY A 22 -0.94 6.22 -16.22
CA GLY A 22 -0.63 5.01 -15.50
C GLY A 22 -1.41 3.80 -16.03
N ALA A 23 -2.71 3.94 -16.23
CA ALA A 23 -3.55 2.86 -16.78
C ALA A 23 -3.10 2.43 -18.18
N LYS A 24 -2.74 3.36 -19.06
CA LYS A 24 -2.23 3.05 -20.41
C LYS A 24 -0.91 2.26 -20.37
N LEU A 25 0.00 2.59 -19.46
CA LEU A 25 1.24 1.84 -19.27
C LEU A 25 0.98 0.44 -18.72
N LEU A 26 -0.08 0.28 -17.96
CA LEU A 26 -0.42 -0.95 -17.25
C LEU A 26 -1.42 -1.85 -18.00
N GLN A 27 -2.13 -1.34 -19.01
CA GLN A 27 -3.11 -2.10 -19.81
C GLN A 27 -2.53 -3.33 -20.53
N HIS A 28 -1.23 -3.31 -20.82
CA HIS A 28 -0.52 -4.43 -21.45
C HIS A 28 0.15 -5.38 -20.44
N GLN A 29 0.06 -5.08 -19.14
CA GLN A 29 0.69 -5.90 -18.09
C GLN A 29 -0.29 -6.94 -17.56
N ASN A 30 0.23 -8.12 -17.23
CA ASN A 30 -0.53 -9.15 -16.56
C ASN A 30 -1.03 -8.65 -15.21
N GLY A 31 -2.27 -9.02 -14.82
CA GLY A 31 -2.85 -8.62 -13.53
C GLY A 31 -1.96 -8.95 -12.32
N ILE A 32 -1.19 -10.04 -12.41
CA ILE A 32 -0.20 -10.44 -11.39
C ILE A 32 0.89 -9.38 -11.21
N VAL A 33 1.45 -8.88 -12.31
CA VAL A 33 2.50 -7.82 -12.28
C VAL A 33 1.96 -6.54 -11.67
N LEU A 34 0.70 -6.21 -11.96
CA LEU A 34 0.03 -5.05 -11.35
C LEU A 34 -0.14 -5.18 -9.85
N ILE A 35 -0.59 -6.33 -9.38
CA ILE A 35 -0.76 -6.61 -7.94
C ILE A 35 0.58 -6.46 -7.22
N ILE A 36 1.63 -7.09 -7.73
CA ILE A 36 2.98 -7.01 -7.15
C ILE A 36 3.49 -5.56 -7.16
N GLY A 37 3.29 -4.83 -8.27
CA GLY A 37 3.69 -3.44 -8.39
C GLY A 37 3.00 -2.52 -7.38
N VAL A 38 1.69 -2.69 -7.17
CA VAL A 38 0.94 -1.90 -6.18
C VAL A 38 1.37 -2.24 -4.75
N ILE A 39 1.59 -3.52 -4.43
CA ILE A 39 2.10 -3.96 -3.13
C ILE A 39 3.46 -3.33 -2.87
N PHE A 40 4.38 -3.42 -3.82
CA PHE A 40 5.73 -2.88 -3.69
C PHE A 40 5.74 -1.35 -3.55
N LEU A 41 4.95 -0.65 -4.37
CA LEU A 41 4.83 0.80 -4.29
C LEU A 41 4.20 1.25 -2.96
N SER A 42 3.18 0.54 -2.48
CA SER A 42 2.58 0.80 -1.17
C SER A 42 3.57 0.59 -0.03
N ALA A 43 4.37 -0.48 -0.10
CA ALA A 43 5.43 -0.77 0.85
C ALA A 43 6.49 0.32 0.88
N LEU A 44 6.91 0.82 -0.28
CA LEU A 44 7.90 1.89 -0.40
C LEU A 44 7.38 3.21 0.19
N VAL A 45 6.14 3.58 -0.11
CA VAL A 45 5.51 4.78 0.47
C VAL A 45 5.35 4.65 1.98
N ASN A 46 5.12 3.43 2.50
CA ASN A 46 5.01 3.17 3.93
C ASN A 46 6.30 3.48 4.69
N MET A 47 7.46 3.36 4.07
CA MET A 47 8.73 3.76 4.69
C MET A 47 8.80 5.25 4.99
N LEU A 48 8.10 6.09 4.21
CA LEU A 48 8.15 7.55 4.30
C LEU A 48 7.02 8.13 5.16
N VAL A 49 5.86 7.47 5.20
CA VAL A 49 4.67 7.99 5.87
C VAL A 49 4.09 6.92 6.80
N GLY A 50 4.21 7.09 8.10
CA GLY A 50 3.76 6.11 9.10
C GLY A 50 2.23 6.01 9.27
N SER A 51 1.43 6.97 8.75
CA SER A 51 -0.02 6.97 8.88
C SER A 51 -0.70 6.31 7.68
N ALA A 52 -1.32 5.15 7.89
CA ALA A 52 -2.06 4.40 6.86
C ALA A 52 -3.23 5.20 6.25
N SER A 53 -3.96 5.95 7.07
CA SER A 53 -5.09 6.78 6.61
C SER A 53 -4.63 7.95 5.75
N ALA A 54 -3.57 8.64 6.17
CA ALA A 54 -3.00 9.75 5.41
C ALA A 54 -2.45 9.28 4.05
N LYS A 55 -1.75 8.16 4.03
CA LYS A 55 -1.27 7.54 2.77
C LYS A 55 -2.41 7.18 1.84
N TRP A 56 -3.45 6.53 2.36
CA TRP A 56 -4.61 6.18 1.55
C TRP A 56 -5.29 7.41 0.98
N GLY A 57 -5.41 8.49 1.76
CA GLY A 57 -5.95 9.77 1.29
C GLY A 57 -5.19 10.36 0.11
N ILE A 58 -3.88 10.12 0.03
CA ILE A 58 -3.01 10.60 -1.07
C ILE A 58 -3.03 9.63 -2.26
N LEU A 59 -3.00 8.32 -2.01
CA LEU A 59 -2.86 7.30 -3.06
C LEU A 59 -4.19 6.89 -3.69
N ALA A 60 -5.29 6.92 -2.94
CA ALA A 60 -6.60 6.50 -3.44
C ALA A 60 -7.07 7.28 -4.67
N PRO A 61 -6.95 8.62 -4.76
CA PRO A 61 -7.33 9.38 -5.94
C PRO A 61 -6.58 8.99 -7.22
N ILE A 62 -5.41 8.36 -7.08
CA ILE A 62 -4.58 7.90 -8.20
C ILE A 62 -4.81 6.41 -8.47
N PHE A 63 -4.72 5.56 -7.43
CA PHE A 63 -4.78 4.11 -7.57
C PHE A 63 -6.18 3.61 -7.95
N VAL A 64 -7.22 4.14 -7.31
CA VAL A 64 -8.58 3.67 -7.56
C VAL A 64 -9.00 3.89 -9.02
N PRO A 65 -8.96 5.10 -9.59
CA PRO A 65 -9.34 5.29 -10.97
C PRO A 65 -8.40 4.56 -11.96
N MET A 66 -7.10 4.48 -11.66
CA MET A 66 -6.13 3.77 -12.48
C MET A 66 -6.45 2.27 -12.58
N LEU A 67 -6.73 1.62 -11.46
CA LEU A 67 -7.00 0.18 -11.42
C LEU A 67 -8.43 -0.17 -11.89
N ILE A 68 -9.40 0.74 -11.72
CA ILE A 68 -10.74 0.59 -12.35
C ILE A 68 -10.61 0.58 -13.88
N LEU A 69 -9.78 1.43 -14.47
CA LEU A 69 -9.54 1.45 -15.93
C LEU A 69 -8.89 0.15 -16.44
N VAL A 70 -8.21 -0.57 -15.57
CA VAL A 70 -7.63 -1.89 -15.86
C VAL A 70 -8.63 -3.04 -15.56
N GLY A 71 -9.77 -2.74 -14.93
CA GLY A 71 -10.84 -3.70 -14.66
C GLY A 71 -10.90 -4.22 -13.22
N PHE A 72 -10.08 -3.68 -12.30
CA PHE A 72 -10.12 -4.06 -10.89
C PHE A 72 -11.15 -3.26 -10.09
N HIS A 73 -11.83 -3.95 -9.18
CA HIS A 73 -12.79 -3.30 -8.29
C HIS A 73 -12.08 -2.49 -7.19
N PRO A 74 -12.61 -1.32 -6.76
CA PRO A 74 -12.02 -0.49 -5.72
C PRO A 74 -11.75 -1.21 -4.39
N ALA A 75 -12.61 -2.15 -4.00
CA ALA A 75 -12.42 -2.96 -2.80
C ALA A 75 -11.15 -3.81 -2.87
N PHE A 76 -10.88 -4.42 -4.02
CA PHE A 76 -9.67 -5.20 -4.26
C PHE A 76 -8.42 -4.31 -4.29
N THR A 77 -8.51 -3.13 -4.91
CA THR A 77 -7.46 -2.11 -4.90
C THR A 77 -7.05 -1.74 -3.48
N GLN A 78 -8.03 -1.51 -2.60
CA GLN A 78 -7.78 -1.20 -1.19
C GLN A 78 -7.15 -2.38 -0.44
N ALA A 79 -7.58 -3.60 -0.72
CA ALA A 79 -7.02 -4.81 -0.10
C ALA A 79 -5.53 -4.97 -0.46
N ILE A 80 -5.17 -4.85 -1.74
CA ILE A 80 -3.76 -4.92 -2.20
C ILE A 80 -2.91 -3.83 -1.53
N TYR A 81 -3.42 -2.59 -1.50
CA TYR A 81 -2.75 -1.51 -0.81
C TYR A 81 -2.50 -1.83 0.68
N ARG A 82 -3.49 -2.38 1.37
CA ARG A 82 -3.37 -2.77 2.79
C ARG A 82 -2.35 -3.87 3.02
N VAL A 83 -2.24 -4.82 2.12
CA VAL A 83 -1.19 -5.84 2.16
C VAL A 83 0.19 -5.18 2.10
N GLY A 84 0.43 -4.31 1.10
CA GLY A 84 1.69 -3.58 0.98
C GLY A 84 2.04 -2.69 2.18
N ASP A 85 1.03 -2.08 2.79
CA ASP A 85 1.16 -1.29 4.02
C ASP A 85 1.57 -2.16 5.22
N SER A 86 0.91 -3.30 5.38
CA SER A 86 1.07 -4.17 6.56
C SER A 86 2.43 -4.88 6.62
N ILE A 87 2.97 -5.31 5.48
CA ILE A 87 4.22 -6.09 5.42
C ILE A 87 5.46 -5.29 5.83
N THR A 88 5.42 -3.97 5.70
CA THR A 88 6.54 -3.09 6.04
C THR A 88 6.36 -2.35 7.37
N ASN A 89 5.22 -2.48 8.02
CA ASN A 89 4.97 -1.86 9.32
C ASN A 89 6.03 -2.20 10.38
N PRO A 90 6.52 -3.47 10.51
CA PRO A 90 7.52 -3.80 11.52
C PRO A 90 8.86 -3.08 11.36
N ILE A 91 9.22 -2.69 10.14
CA ILE A 91 10.51 -2.06 9.82
C ILE A 91 10.39 -0.55 9.53
N THR A 92 9.18 0.01 9.59
CA THR A 92 8.95 1.44 9.31
C THR A 92 9.39 2.29 10.51
N PRO A 93 10.41 3.17 10.35
CA PRO A 93 10.92 3.99 11.46
C PRO A 93 9.93 5.07 11.93
N MET A 94 8.93 5.40 11.11
CA MET A 94 7.88 6.38 11.42
C MET A 94 6.71 5.81 12.24
N MET A 95 6.81 4.56 12.72
CA MET A 95 5.77 3.95 13.52
C MET A 95 5.71 4.57 14.93
N PRO A 96 4.55 5.08 15.39
CA PRO A 96 4.46 5.77 16.67
C PRO A 96 4.75 4.86 17.88
N TYR A 97 4.63 3.55 17.73
CA TYR A 97 4.90 2.57 18.78
C TYR A 97 6.37 2.13 18.88
N LEU A 98 7.21 2.52 17.91
CA LEU A 98 8.61 2.10 17.88
C LEU A 98 9.43 2.59 19.08
N PRO A 99 9.27 3.85 19.56
CA PRO A 99 9.95 4.29 20.77
C PRO A 99 9.54 3.50 22.02
N LEU A 100 8.27 3.12 22.11
CA LEU A 100 7.77 2.27 23.19
C LEU A 100 8.40 0.89 23.15
N LEU A 101 8.42 0.27 21.96
CA LEU A 101 9.05 -1.03 21.76
C LEU A 101 10.55 -1.00 22.10
N LEU A 102 11.24 0.09 21.70
CA LEU A 102 12.64 0.29 22.02
C LEU A 102 12.88 0.42 23.53
N SER A 103 12.05 1.15 24.25
CA SER A 103 12.17 1.29 25.71
C SER A 103 11.97 -0.02 26.45
N TYR A 104 11.07 -0.88 25.96
CA TYR A 104 10.93 -2.25 26.49
C TYR A 104 12.13 -3.12 26.17
N ALA A 105 12.66 -3.05 24.94
CA ALA A 105 13.84 -3.82 24.55
C ALA A 105 15.08 -3.41 25.36
N GLN A 106 15.27 -2.13 25.63
CA GLN A 106 16.36 -1.60 26.48
C GLN A 106 16.29 -2.06 27.93
N LYS A 107 15.13 -2.47 28.41
CA LYS A 107 14.99 -3.07 29.75
C LYS A 107 15.70 -4.43 29.86
N TYR A 108 15.87 -5.13 28.74
CA TYR A 108 16.55 -6.43 28.69
C TYR A 108 17.99 -6.32 28.19
N ASP A 109 18.27 -5.35 27.33
CA ASP A 109 19.61 -5.05 26.81
C ASP A 109 19.77 -3.53 26.70
N GLU A 110 20.54 -2.95 27.63
CA GLU A 110 20.78 -1.49 27.71
C GLU A 110 21.47 -0.94 26.46
N ASN A 111 22.17 -1.78 25.69
CA ASN A 111 22.86 -1.37 24.47
C ASN A 111 21.96 -1.43 23.22
N MET A 112 20.70 -1.82 23.36
CA MET A 112 19.76 -1.93 22.25
C MET A 112 19.52 -0.56 21.64
N LYS A 113 19.90 -0.41 20.37
CA LYS A 113 19.69 0.79 19.56
C LYS A 113 18.55 0.57 18.56
N LEU A 114 17.97 1.67 18.08
CA LEU A 114 16.89 1.63 17.09
C LEU A 114 17.26 0.79 15.85
N GLY A 115 18.49 0.96 15.33
CA GLY A 115 18.97 0.20 14.18
C GLY A 115 19.08 -1.30 14.45
N THR A 116 19.51 -1.70 15.65
CA THR A 116 19.58 -3.10 16.06
C THR A 116 18.19 -3.72 16.15
N LEU A 117 17.23 -2.98 16.71
CA LEU A 117 15.84 -3.41 16.80
C LEU A 117 15.21 -3.59 15.39
N LEU A 118 15.38 -2.61 14.50
CA LEU A 118 14.88 -2.70 13.12
C LEU A 118 15.54 -3.85 12.35
N SER A 119 16.83 -4.05 12.53
CA SER A 119 17.58 -5.15 11.91
C SER A 119 17.06 -6.52 12.36
N SER A 120 16.72 -6.68 13.65
CA SER A 120 16.13 -7.93 14.16
C SER A 120 14.70 -8.18 13.65
N LEU A 121 13.96 -7.14 13.28
CA LEU A 121 12.61 -7.25 12.69
C LEU A 121 12.63 -7.48 11.17
N MET A 122 13.75 -7.24 10.50
CA MET A 122 13.88 -7.38 9.04
C MET A 122 13.50 -8.79 8.53
N PRO A 123 13.98 -9.92 9.09
CA PRO A 123 13.62 -11.24 8.60
C PRO A 123 12.13 -11.53 8.71
N TYR A 124 11.45 -11.01 9.73
CA TYR A 124 10.00 -11.14 9.87
C TYR A 124 9.25 -10.36 8.78
N SER A 125 9.69 -9.15 8.46
CA SER A 125 9.10 -8.36 7.38
C SER A 125 9.30 -9.03 6.01
N ILE A 126 10.45 -9.64 5.76
CA ILE A 126 10.69 -10.41 4.53
C ILE A 126 9.78 -11.64 4.45
N ALA A 127 9.66 -12.40 5.54
CA ALA A 127 8.77 -13.55 5.60
C ALA A 127 7.31 -13.15 5.37
N LEU A 128 6.85 -12.07 6.04
CA LEU A 128 5.50 -11.52 5.83
C LEU A 128 5.28 -11.06 4.38
N THR A 129 6.28 -10.44 3.77
CA THR A 129 6.20 -10.01 2.36
C THR A 129 5.95 -11.20 1.44
N ILE A 130 6.70 -12.29 1.61
CA ILE A 130 6.56 -13.50 0.79
C ILE A 130 5.18 -14.12 1.02
N VAL A 131 4.81 -14.37 2.27
CA VAL A 131 3.56 -15.04 2.64
C VAL A 131 2.33 -14.24 2.16
N TRP A 132 2.28 -12.95 2.47
CA TRP A 132 1.14 -12.12 2.09
C TRP A 132 1.03 -11.86 0.58
N THR A 133 2.16 -11.73 -0.11
CA THR A 133 2.15 -11.61 -1.58
C THR A 133 1.65 -12.90 -2.23
N LEU A 134 2.16 -14.06 -1.81
CA LEU A 134 1.69 -15.36 -2.30
C LEU A 134 0.20 -15.57 -1.98
N PHE A 135 -0.23 -15.27 -0.77
CA PHE A 135 -1.63 -15.36 -0.38
C PHE A 135 -2.53 -14.49 -1.27
N THR A 136 -2.14 -13.24 -1.51
CA THR A 136 -2.89 -12.31 -2.37
C THR A 136 -2.96 -12.80 -3.81
N LEU A 137 -1.88 -13.37 -4.34
CA LEU A 137 -1.84 -13.95 -5.68
C LEU A 137 -2.72 -15.19 -5.80
N ILE A 138 -2.67 -16.08 -4.81
CA ILE A 138 -3.53 -17.28 -4.77
C ILE A 138 -4.99 -16.85 -4.69
N TRP A 139 -5.32 -15.88 -3.83
CA TRP A 139 -6.66 -15.34 -3.69
C TRP A 139 -7.20 -14.76 -5.00
N PHE A 140 -6.35 -14.02 -5.70
CA PHE A 140 -6.66 -13.46 -7.01
C PHE A 140 -6.91 -14.56 -8.08
N LEU A 141 -6.07 -15.59 -8.11
CA LEU A 141 -6.19 -16.71 -9.06
C LEU A 141 -7.45 -17.55 -8.80
N LEU A 142 -7.87 -17.70 -7.55
CA LEU A 142 -9.10 -18.38 -7.17
C LEU A 142 -10.37 -17.58 -7.50
N GLY A 143 -10.25 -16.29 -7.81
CA GLY A 143 -11.39 -15.46 -8.17
C GLY A 143 -12.35 -15.14 -7.02
N ILE A 144 -11.91 -15.34 -5.76
CA ILE A 144 -12.76 -15.19 -4.57
C ILE A 144 -13.00 -13.70 -4.27
N PRO A 145 -14.25 -13.26 -4.03
CA PRO A 145 -14.52 -11.87 -3.68
C PRO A 145 -13.85 -11.47 -2.36
N VAL A 146 -13.43 -10.21 -2.24
CA VAL A 146 -12.73 -9.67 -1.05
C VAL A 146 -13.69 -9.51 0.14
N GLY A 147 -14.99 -9.55 -0.11
CA GLY A 147 -16.03 -9.45 0.92
C GLY A 147 -17.42 -9.34 0.30
N PRO A 148 -18.48 -9.24 1.14
CA PRO A 148 -19.82 -9.04 0.65
C PRO A 148 -19.92 -7.77 -0.20
N GLY A 149 -20.29 -7.90 -1.49
CA GLY A 149 -20.37 -6.78 -2.43
C GLY A 149 -19.02 -6.25 -2.95
N GLY A 150 -17.90 -6.95 -2.68
CA GLY A 150 -16.57 -6.57 -3.15
C GLY A 150 -15.99 -7.56 -4.17
N PRO A 151 -16.51 -7.60 -5.43
CA PRO A 151 -15.93 -8.47 -6.46
C PRO A 151 -14.49 -8.04 -6.80
N LEU A 152 -13.73 -8.94 -7.43
CA LEU A 152 -12.35 -8.64 -7.86
C LEU A 152 -12.33 -7.69 -9.06
N HIS A 153 -13.26 -7.90 -9.99
CA HIS A 153 -13.35 -7.14 -11.24
C HIS A 153 -14.61 -6.26 -11.27
N VAL A 154 -14.48 -5.14 -11.94
CA VAL A 154 -15.63 -4.30 -12.29
C VAL A 154 -16.39 -5.01 -13.43
N LYS A 155 -17.70 -5.20 -13.23
CA LYS A 155 -18.60 -5.70 -14.30
C LYS A 155 -18.90 -4.59 -15.29
#